data_b5369270b3d37d58569f30f834b8341e
#
_entry.id   b5369270b3d37d58569f30f834b8341e
#
_cell.length_a   1.000
_cell.length_b   1.000
_cell.length_c   1.000
_cell.angle_alpha   90.00
_cell.angle_beta   90.00
_cell.angle_gamma   90.00
#
_symmetry.space_group_name_H-M   'P 1'
#
loop_
_entity.id
_entity.type
_entity.pdbx_description
1 polymer ?
#
loop_
_entity_poly.entity_id
_entity_poly.type
_entity_poly.pdbx_seq_one_letter_code
_entity_poly.pdbx_strand_id
1 'polypeptide(L)'
;FEYFKRKNCDIVLVECGMGGATDATNVFHKVLCSIIANISLDHTAFLGDTIEEIAMVKSGIIKANCPVVVAKQQKEICDVIREEAEKKNSHIVMAKEAQLDLGNGENIVTYRASNGKEYKANLKMLGTYQGKNVATAIEVALILEKKGYNTEKYIKSGIENAVWKGRFEIISKQPLFVIDGAHNPG
;
A
#
# COMPACT_ATOMS: atom_id res chain seq x y z
N PHE A 1 -19.07 5.28 6.36
CA PHE A 1 -18.26 5.92 7.42
C PHE A 1 -19.01 5.99 8.75
N GLU A 2 -20.31 6.27 8.72
CA GLU A 2 -21.15 6.36 9.94
C GLU A 2 -21.07 5.09 10.83
N TYR A 3 -20.97 3.91 10.22
CA TYR A 3 -20.79 2.65 10.95
C TYR A 3 -19.49 2.63 11.76
N PHE A 4 -18.36 3.04 11.17
CA PHE A 4 -17.08 3.09 11.87
C PHE A 4 -17.08 4.10 13.01
N LYS A 5 -17.74 5.25 12.81
CA LYS A 5 -17.94 6.24 13.87
C LYS A 5 -18.73 5.66 15.05
N ARG A 6 -19.84 4.95 14.78
CA ARG A 6 -20.65 4.28 15.81
C ARG A 6 -19.90 3.17 16.54
N LYS A 7 -18.92 2.53 15.86
CA LYS A 7 -18.07 1.49 16.46
C LYS A 7 -16.86 2.06 17.22
N ASN A 8 -16.71 3.39 17.25
CA ASN A 8 -15.57 4.07 17.90
C ASN A 8 -14.23 3.50 17.44
N CYS A 9 -14.05 3.29 16.14
CA CYS A 9 -12.79 2.82 15.60
C CYS A 9 -11.70 3.89 15.76
N ASP A 10 -10.55 3.53 16.32
CA ASP A 10 -9.40 4.44 16.48
C ASP A 10 -8.78 4.81 15.14
N ILE A 11 -8.72 3.85 14.21
CA ILE A 11 -8.21 4.01 12.85
C ILE A 11 -9.15 3.31 11.88
N VAL A 12 -9.38 3.92 10.73
CA VAL A 12 -10.11 3.32 9.62
C VAL A 12 -9.21 3.35 8.39
N LEU A 13 -8.96 2.18 7.80
CA LEU A 13 -8.31 2.05 6.51
C LEU A 13 -9.37 2.05 5.43
N VAL A 14 -9.28 3.00 4.50
CA VAL A 14 -10.26 3.17 3.42
C VAL A 14 -9.58 2.93 2.08
N GLU A 15 -10.06 1.95 1.34
CA GLU A 15 -9.62 1.68 -0.03
C GLU A 15 -10.51 2.44 -1.03
N CYS A 16 -9.89 3.13 -1.99
CA CYS A 16 -10.61 3.74 -3.10
C CYS A 16 -11.10 2.64 -4.05
N GLY A 17 -12.34 2.75 -4.48
CA GLY A 17 -12.93 1.81 -5.44
C GLY A 17 -12.38 2.00 -6.84
N MET A 18 -12.29 3.26 -7.31
CA MET A 18 -11.75 3.58 -8.63
C MET A 18 -11.10 4.96 -8.66
N GLY A 19 -9.87 5.02 -9.18
CA GLY A 19 -9.15 6.29 -9.33
C GLY A 19 -8.67 6.85 -7.99
N GLY A 20 -9.16 8.01 -7.61
CA GLY A 20 -8.76 8.68 -6.38
C GLY A 20 -9.43 10.04 -6.21
N ALA A 21 -9.15 11.01 -7.08
CA ALA A 21 -9.67 12.38 -6.95
C ALA A 21 -11.21 12.45 -6.85
N THR A 22 -11.89 11.67 -7.67
CA THR A 22 -13.37 11.64 -7.78
C THR A 22 -13.99 10.41 -7.11
N ASP A 23 -13.20 9.59 -6.41
CA ASP A 23 -13.70 8.41 -5.74
C ASP A 23 -14.68 8.78 -4.62
N ALA A 24 -15.77 8.01 -4.50
CA ALA A 24 -16.81 8.24 -3.49
C ALA A 24 -16.28 8.16 -2.05
N THR A 25 -15.14 7.48 -1.83
CA THR A 25 -14.48 7.41 -0.52
C THR A 25 -13.62 8.64 -0.22
N ASN A 26 -13.31 9.47 -1.22
CA ASN A 26 -12.39 10.61 -1.11
C ASN A 26 -13.02 11.87 -0.51
N VAL A 27 -13.89 11.70 0.46
CA VAL A 27 -14.68 12.79 1.10
C VAL A 27 -13.98 13.47 2.27
N PHE A 28 -12.84 12.94 2.72
CA PHE A 28 -12.11 13.50 3.85
C PHE A 28 -11.16 14.61 3.42
N HIS A 29 -11.15 15.71 4.15
CA HIS A 29 -10.20 16.81 3.96
C HIS A 29 -8.87 16.57 4.70
N LYS A 30 -8.89 15.75 5.76
CA LYS A 30 -7.72 15.44 6.59
C LYS A 30 -7.69 13.95 6.90
N VAL A 31 -6.52 13.35 6.69
CA VAL A 31 -6.26 11.93 6.93
C VAL A 31 -4.99 11.76 7.76
N LEU A 32 -4.81 10.60 8.38
CA LEU A 32 -3.55 10.29 9.09
C LEU A 32 -2.40 10.11 8.09
N CYS A 33 -2.69 9.46 6.96
CA CYS A 33 -1.75 9.23 5.87
C CYS A 33 -2.53 8.86 4.61
N SER A 34 -2.11 9.37 3.45
CA SER A 34 -2.53 8.83 2.15
C SER A 34 -1.56 7.71 1.74
N ILE A 35 -2.06 6.68 1.06
CA ILE A 35 -1.26 5.54 0.63
C ILE A 35 -1.49 5.32 -0.85
N ILE A 36 -0.41 5.34 -1.64
CA ILE A 36 -0.45 5.01 -3.06
C ILE A 36 0.30 3.71 -3.27
N ALA A 37 -0.46 2.64 -3.54
CA ALA A 37 0.07 1.33 -3.88
C ALA A 37 0.68 1.32 -5.29
N ASN A 38 1.11 0.15 -5.78
CA ASN A 38 1.63 0.04 -7.14
C ASN A 38 0.58 0.50 -8.17
N ILE A 39 1.01 1.34 -9.12
CA ILE A 39 0.18 1.80 -10.24
C ILE A 39 0.60 1.05 -11.49
N SER A 40 -0.37 0.50 -12.20
CA SER A 40 -0.23 -0.13 -13.50
C SER A 40 -1.33 0.38 -14.44
N LEU A 41 -1.22 0.08 -15.72
CA LEU A 41 -2.29 0.33 -16.67
C LEU A 41 -3.49 -0.53 -16.31
N ASP A 42 -4.50 0.11 -15.75
CA ASP A 42 -5.75 -0.52 -15.36
C ASP A 42 -6.89 0.49 -15.45
N HIS A 43 -8.09 0.01 -15.77
CA HIS A 43 -9.27 0.88 -15.94
C HIS A 43 -9.05 2.04 -16.92
N THR A 44 -8.28 1.82 -18.01
CA THR A 44 -7.89 2.89 -18.96
C THR A 44 -9.07 3.63 -19.54
N ALA A 45 -10.20 2.95 -19.76
CA ALA A 45 -11.43 3.58 -20.24
C ALA A 45 -12.00 4.70 -19.33
N PHE A 46 -11.56 4.77 -18.06
CA PHE A 46 -12.07 5.70 -17.07
C PHE A 46 -10.98 6.60 -16.45
N LEU A 47 -9.76 6.10 -16.34
CA LEU A 47 -8.69 6.78 -15.59
C LEU A 47 -7.68 7.50 -16.48
N GLY A 48 -7.68 7.21 -17.79
CA GLY A 48 -6.76 7.78 -18.77
C GLY A 48 -6.02 6.72 -19.57
N ASP A 49 -5.48 7.13 -20.70
CA ASP A 49 -4.81 6.26 -21.68
C ASP A 49 -3.31 6.07 -21.35
N THR A 50 -2.75 6.93 -20.49
CA THR A 50 -1.34 6.88 -20.11
C THR A 50 -1.19 6.57 -18.61
N ILE A 51 -0.02 6.06 -18.25
CA ILE A 51 0.28 5.75 -16.84
C ILE A 51 0.36 7.01 -15.98
N GLU A 52 0.78 8.13 -16.57
CA GLU A 52 0.85 9.44 -15.95
C GLU A 52 -0.54 10.00 -15.63
N GLU A 53 -1.50 9.85 -16.56
CA GLU A 53 -2.89 10.24 -16.32
C GLU A 53 -3.51 9.43 -15.20
N ILE A 54 -3.31 8.12 -15.18
CA ILE A 54 -3.76 7.25 -14.11
C ILE A 54 -3.12 7.65 -12.77
N ALA A 55 -1.81 7.94 -12.77
CA ALA A 55 -1.08 8.41 -11.60
C ALA A 55 -1.64 9.75 -11.08
N MET A 56 -1.95 10.68 -11.98
CA MET A 56 -2.56 11.97 -11.63
C MET A 56 -3.91 11.77 -10.93
N VAL A 57 -4.79 10.95 -11.50
CA VAL A 57 -6.11 10.67 -10.90
C VAL A 57 -5.98 10.01 -9.54
N LYS A 58 -5.07 9.04 -9.39
CA LYS A 58 -4.82 8.35 -8.12
C LYS A 58 -4.19 9.28 -7.07
N SER A 59 -3.32 10.21 -7.49
CA SER A 59 -2.69 11.21 -6.61
C SER A 59 -3.70 12.19 -5.99
N GLY A 60 -4.92 12.29 -6.53
CA GLY A 60 -5.99 13.09 -5.96
C GLY A 60 -6.43 12.71 -4.54
N ILE A 61 -5.99 11.56 -4.02
CA ILE A 61 -6.21 11.19 -2.60
C ILE A 61 -5.24 11.91 -1.65
N ILE A 62 -4.19 12.52 -2.14
CA ILE A 62 -3.23 13.26 -1.32
C ILE A 62 -3.95 14.47 -0.70
N LYS A 63 -3.78 14.68 0.59
CA LYS A 63 -4.44 15.76 1.33
C LYS A 63 -3.43 16.80 1.78
N ALA A 64 -3.86 18.06 1.79
CA ALA A 64 -3.02 19.16 2.20
C ALA A 64 -2.43 18.97 3.61
N ASN A 65 -1.13 19.15 3.74
CA ASN A 65 -0.36 18.99 4.99
C ASN A 65 -0.50 17.61 5.64
N CYS A 66 -0.91 16.58 4.90
CA CYS A 66 -0.98 15.20 5.37
C CYS A 66 0.10 14.36 4.67
N PRO A 67 0.79 13.46 5.37
CA PRO A 67 1.82 12.63 4.75
C PRO A 67 1.23 11.68 3.72
N VAL A 68 2.04 11.33 2.71
CA VAL A 68 1.71 10.28 1.75
C VAL A 68 2.85 9.25 1.68
N VAL A 69 2.49 7.98 1.75
CA VAL A 69 3.40 6.86 1.48
C VAL A 69 3.12 6.34 0.08
N VAL A 70 4.18 6.14 -0.69
CA VAL A 70 4.11 5.67 -2.07
C VAL A 70 4.92 4.38 -2.19
N ALA A 71 4.29 3.33 -2.68
CA ALA A 71 4.99 2.09 -3.04
C ALA A 71 6.04 2.37 -4.11
N LYS A 72 7.06 1.51 -4.24
CA LYS A 72 8.05 1.64 -5.30
C LYS A 72 7.37 1.62 -6.67
N GLN A 73 7.60 2.68 -7.46
CA GLN A 73 6.99 2.93 -8.77
C GLN A 73 8.07 3.16 -9.83
N GLN A 74 7.65 3.22 -11.10
CA GLN A 74 8.44 3.78 -12.17
C GLN A 74 8.67 5.28 -11.96
N LYS A 75 9.72 5.82 -12.57
CA LYS A 75 10.13 7.22 -12.35
C LYS A 75 9.03 8.21 -12.75
N GLU A 76 8.40 7.99 -13.88
CA GLU A 76 7.36 8.85 -14.47
C GLU A 76 6.17 8.97 -13.50
N ILE A 77 5.74 7.87 -12.91
CA ILE A 77 4.70 7.83 -11.89
C ILE A 77 5.13 8.61 -10.63
N CYS A 78 6.37 8.38 -10.19
CA CYS A 78 6.91 9.06 -9.02
C CYS A 78 6.96 10.57 -9.20
N ASP A 79 7.29 11.06 -10.40
CA ASP A 79 7.40 12.49 -10.69
C ASP A 79 6.02 13.15 -10.62
N VAL A 80 4.97 12.53 -11.19
CA VAL A 80 3.58 12.99 -11.07
C VAL A 80 3.12 13.06 -9.60
N ILE A 81 3.40 12.01 -8.83
CA ILE A 81 2.99 11.95 -7.41
C ILE A 81 3.72 13.02 -6.58
N ARG A 82 5.02 13.27 -6.85
CA ARG A 82 5.79 14.31 -6.16
C ARG A 82 5.24 15.68 -6.44
N GLU A 83 4.96 15.98 -7.71
CA GLU A 83 4.38 17.27 -8.10
C GLU A 83 3.06 17.54 -7.37
N GLU A 84 2.18 16.54 -7.29
CA GLU A 84 0.92 16.69 -6.56
C GLU A 84 1.12 16.80 -5.04
N ALA A 85 2.08 16.07 -4.47
CA ALA A 85 2.41 16.17 -3.05
C ALA A 85 3.00 17.56 -2.71
N GLU A 86 3.83 18.13 -3.56
CA GLU A 86 4.38 19.49 -3.40
C GLU A 86 3.27 20.55 -3.43
N LYS A 87 2.34 20.48 -4.41
CA LYS A 87 1.16 21.38 -4.48
C LYS A 87 0.33 21.34 -3.19
N LYS A 88 0.30 20.22 -2.52
CA LYS A 88 -0.45 19.99 -1.27
C LYS A 88 0.37 20.22 0.00
N ASN A 89 1.63 20.62 -0.11
CA ASN A 89 2.57 20.70 1.03
C ASN A 89 2.56 19.39 1.84
N SER A 90 2.54 18.27 1.15
CA SER A 90 2.42 16.92 1.71
C SER A 90 3.80 16.28 1.80
N HIS A 91 4.20 15.82 2.99
CA HIS A 91 5.43 15.08 3.16
C HIS A 91 5.32 13.70 2.49
N ILE A 92 6.20 13.45 1.50
CA ILE A 92 6.20 12.19 0.76
C ILE A 92 7.25 11.21 1.31
N VAL A 93 6.85 9.97 1.50
CA VAL A 93 7.73 8.83 1.85
C VAL A 93 7.66 7.82 0.70
N MET A 94 8.77 7.70 -0.03
CA MET A 94 8.90 6.70 -1.10
C MET A 94 9.41 5.39 -0.50
N ALA A 95 8.57 4.36 -0.45
CA ALA A 95 9.00 3.04 -0.02
C ALA A 95 9.99 2.45 -1.03
N LYS A 96 11.05 1.84 -0.50
CA LYS A 96 12.03 1.10 -1.31
C LYS A 96 11.50 -0.32 -1.57
N GLU A 97 12.21 -1.09 -2.37
CA GLU A 97 11.89 -2.50 -2.54
C GLU A 97 12.37 -3.32 -1.34
N ALA A 98 11.50 -4.19 -0.82
CA ALA A 98 11.90 -5.17 0.17
C ALA A 98 12.55 -6.37 -0.53
N GLN A 99 13.51 -6.99 0.13
CA GLN A 99 14.08 -8.26 -0.30
C GLN A 99 13.16 -9.39 0.12
N LEU A 100 12.86 -10.30 -0.80
CA LEU A 100 12.10 -11.52 -0.54
C LEU A 100 13.02 -12.71 -0.77
N ASP A 101 13.18 -13.52 0.26
CA ASP A 101 13.82 -14.84 0.20
C ASP A 101 12.69 -15.89 0.20
N LEU A 102 12.49 -16.52 -0.97
CA LEU A 102 11.44 -17.52 -1.21
C LEU A 102 12.09 -18.90 -1.21
N GLY A 103 12.71 -19.30 -0.10
CA GLY A 103 13.44 -20.56 0.01
C GLY A 103 12.97 -21.44 1.16
N ASN A 104 13.19 -22.77 1.05
CA ASN A 104 13.03 -23.77 2.13
C ASN A 104 11.67 -23.78 2.85
N GLY A 105 10.58 -23.38 2.17
CA GLY A 105 9.25 -23.38 2.75
C GLY A 105 8.92 -22.17 3.62
N GLU A 106 9.82 -21.20 3.72
CA GLU A 106 9.63 -19.92 4.38
C GLU A 106 9.74 -18.78 3.36
N ASN A 107 8.90 -17.76 3.52
CA ASN A 107 8.93 -16.54 2.71
C ASN A 107 9.40 -15.39 3.60
N ILE A 108 10.69 -15.21 3.69
CA ILE A 108 11.26 -14.15 4.52
C ILE A 108 11.31 -12.85 3.76
N VAL A 109 10.64 -11.84 4.31
CA VAL A 109 10.75 -10.47 3.83
C VAL A 109 11.71 -9.70 4.71
N THR A 110 12.63 -8.96 4.09
CA THR A 110 13.58 -8.06 4.77
C THR A 110 13.47 -6.67 4.16
N TYR A 111 13.25 -5.66 5.00
CA TYR A 111 13.08 -4.29 4.56
C TYR A 111 13.87 -3.31 5.44
N ARG A 112 14.68 -2.46 4.82
CA ARG A 112 15.35 -1.35 5.49
C ARG A 112 14.52 -0.08 5.32
N ALA A 113 13.85 0.32 6.39
CA ALA A 113 12.89 1.41 6.38
C ALA A 113 13.53 2.80 6.48
N SER A 114 12.70 3.84 6.29
CA SER A 114 13.10 5.25 6.32
C SER A 114 13.70 5.70 7.67
N ASN A 115 13.39 5.03 8.77
CA ASN A 115 13.98 5.26 10.09
C ASN A 115 15.38 4.63 10.28
N GLY A 116 15.92 3.97 9.22
CA GLY A 116 17.22 3.30 9.23
C GLY A 116 17.22 1.89 9.84
N LYS A 117 16.13 1.45 10.46
CA LYS A 117 16.00 0.12 11.03
C LYS A 117 15.67 -0.91 9.94
N GLU A 118 16.08 -2.15 10.21
CA GLU A 118 15.74 -3.30 9.40
C GLU A 118 14.62 -4.11 10.05
N TYR A 119 13.60 -4.43 9.26
CA TYR A 119 12.46 -5.24 9.65
C TYR A 119 12.50 -6.55 8.89
N LYS A 120 12.44 -7.67 9.62
CA LYS A 120 12.45 -9.02 9.06
C LYS A 120 11.28 -9.81 9.62
N ALA A 121 10.53 -10.48 8.73
CA ALA A 121 9.34 -11.25 9.11
C ALA A 121 9.09 -12.40 8.12
N ASN A 122 8.39 -13.43 8.58
CA ASN A 122 7.92 -14.52 7.72
C ASN A 122 6.53 -14.16 7.15
N LEU A 123 6.44 -14.03 5.83
CA LEU A 123 5.23 -13.63 5.14
C LEU A 123 4.44 -14.85 4.68
N LYS A 124 3.19 -14.99 5.14
CA LYS A 124 2.29 -16.09 4.72
C LYS A 124 1.77 -15.92 3.29
N MET A 125 1.61 -14.68 2.85
CA MET A 125 1.15 -14.37 1.50
C MET A 125 2.25 -14.60 0.48
N LEU A 126 1.92 -15.27 -0.62
CA LEU A 126 2.82 -15.56 -1.71
C LEU A 126 2.79 -14.45 -2.78
N GLY A 127 3.79 -14.44 -3.65
CA GLY A 127 3.92 -13.49 -4.75
C GLY A 127 5.00 -12.42 -4.53
N THR A 128 5.79 -12.17 -5.56
CA THR A 128 6.93 -11.22 -5.51
C THR A 128 6.48 -9.78 -5.25
N TYR A 129 5.28 -9.41 -5.69
CA TYR A 129 4.68 -8.08 -5.47
C TYR A 129 4.42 -7.78 -3.98
N GLN A 130 4.36 -8.80 -3.13
CA GLN A 130 4.14 -8.61 -1.69
C GLN A 130 5.29 -7.87 -1.01
N GLY A 131 6.51 -7.92 -1.56
CA GLY A 131 7.63 -7.13 -1.05
C GLY A 131 7.34 -5.62 -1.08
N LYS A 132 6.76 -5.13 -2.16
CA LYS A 132 6.34 -3.71 -2.29
C LYS A 132 5.22 -3.38 -1.30
N ASN A 133 4.25 -4.26 -1.14
CA ASN A 133 3.14 -4.08 -0.21
C ASN A 133 3.62 -4.02 1.24
N VAL A 134 4.51 -4.94 1.65
CA VAL A 134 5.09 -4.97 3.00
C VAL A 134 5.91 -3.71 3.26
N ALA A 135 6.78 -3.29 2.33
CA ALA A 135 7.55 -2.07 2.47
C ALA A 135 6.65 -0.85 2.69
N THR A 136 5.59 -0.73 1.88
CA THR A 136 4.60 0.34 2.01
C THR A 136 3.89 0.30 3.37
N ALA A 137 3.47 -0.88 3.81
CA ALA A 137 2.79 -1.04 5.10
C ALA A 137 3.70 -0.68 6.29
N ILE A 138 4.98 -1.03 6.23
CA ILE A 138 5.97 -0.65 7.26
C ILE A 138 6.11 0.88 7.33
N GLU A 139 6.27 1.56 6.20
CA GLU A 139 6.39 3.04 6.19
C GLU A 139 5.12 3.72 6.73
N VAL A 140 3.94 3.19 6.43
CA VAL A 140 2.68 3.67 7.01
C VAL A 140 2.67 3.47 8.53
N ALA A 141 3.06 2.29 9.01
CA ALA A 141 3.15 2.02 10.45
C ALA A 141 4.10 3.00 11.15
N LEU A 142 5.24 3.33 10.55
CA LEU A 142 6.18 4.31 11.10
C LEU A 142 5.62 5.74 11.13
N ILE A 143 4.79 6.12 10.17
CA ILE A 143 4.06 7.40 10.22
C ILE A 143 3.06 7.41 11.36
N LEU A 144 2.32 6.32 11.55
CA LEU A 144 1.36 6.18 12.65
C LEU A 144 2.07 6.18 14.01
N GLU A 145 3.24 5.53 14.13
CA GLU A 145 4.07 5.59 15.33
C GLU A 145 4.42 7.04 15.72
N LYS A 146 4.89 7.84 14.74
CA LYS A 146 5.19 9.27 14.95
C LYS A 146 3.96 10.08 15.36
N LYS A 147 2.76 9.59 15.07
CA LYS A 147 1.48 10.18 15.50
C LYS A 147 0.95 9.64 16.83
N GLY A 148 1.71 8.76 17.51
CA GLY A 148 1.40 8.26 18.85
C GLY A 148 0.58 6.96 18.89
N TYR A 149 0.43 6.24 17.77
CA TYR A 149 -0.37 4.99 17.72
C TYR A 149 0.39 3.72 18.16
N ASN A 150 1.67 3.83 18.55
CA ASN A 150 2.47 2.72 19.09
C ASN A 150 2.44 1.45 18.20
N THR A 151 2.66 1.65 16.90
CA THR A 151 2.53 0.62 15.85
C THR A 151 3.82 -0.14 15.60
N GLU A 152 4.99 0.46 15.84
CA GLU A 152 6.28 -0.10 15.45
C GLU A 152 6.52 -1.49 16.05
N LYS A 153 6.19 -1.69 17.32
CA LYS A 153 6.36 -2.99 18.01
C LYS A 153 5.52 -4.12 17.42
N TYR A 154 4.49 -3.80 16.66
CA TYR A 154 3.58 -4.76 16.04
C TYR A 154 3.85 -5.02 14.56
N ILE A 155 4.82 -4.34 13.95
CA ILE A 155 5.13 -4.49 12.51
C ILE A 155 5.40 -5.95 12.16
N LYS A 156 6.29 -6.62 12.91
CA LYS A 156 6.62 -8.03 12.65
C LYS A 156 5.40 -8.92 12.74
N SER A 157 4.69 -8.88 13.85
CA SER A 157 3.50 -9.72 14.06
C SER A 157 2.37 -9.39 13.08
N GLY A 158 2.22 -8.13 12.67
CA GLY A 158 1.26 -7.72 11.66
C GLY A 158 1.55 -8.36 10.30
N ILE A 159 2.81 -8.38 9.87
CA ILE A 159 3.24 -9.02 8.62
C ILE A 159 3.05 -10.54 8.68
N GLU A 160 3.48 -11.18 9.78
CA GLU A 160 3.40 -12.63 9.97
C GLU A 160 1.97 -13.15 10.07
N ASN A 161 1.03 -12.32 10.49
CA ASN A 161 -0.39 -12.67 10.58
C ASN A 161 -1.25 -12.19 9.40
N ALA A 162 -0.65 -11.42 8.47
CA ALA A 162 -1.38 -10.96 7.30
C ALA A 162 -1.77 -12.15 6.40
N VAL A 163 -3.06 -12.22 6.10
CA VAL A 163 -3.65 -13.22 5.21
C VAL A 163 -4.70 -12.54 4.35
N TRP A 164 -4.68 -12.80 3.06
CA TRP A 164 -5.70 -12.31 2.13
C TRP A 164 -6.11 -13.43 1.19
N LYS A 165 -7.35 -13.86 1.31
CA LYS A 165 -7.90 -14.96 0.49
C LYS A 165 -7.99 -14.54 -0.97
N GLY A 166 -7.74 -15.51 -1.87
CA GLY A 166 -7.80 -15.27 -3.32
C GLY A 166 -6.66 -14.42 -3.88
N ARG A 167 -5.55 -14.25 -3.14
CA ARG A 167 -4.30 -13.64 -3.62
C ARG A 167 -3.18 -14.67 -3.57
N PHE A 168 -2.96 -15.37 -4.68
CA PHE A 168 -2.05 -16.51 -4.82
C PHE A 168 -2.22 -17.52 -3.67
N GLU A 169 -3.48 -17.85 -3.38
CA GLU A 169 -3.85 -18.72 -2.28
C GLU A 169 -3.78 -20.19 -2.69
N ILE A 170 -2.98 -20.98 -1.97
CA ILE A 170 -2.91 -22.43 -2.19
C ILE A 170 -4.04 -23.07 -1.38
N ILE A 171 -5.07 -23.55 -2.08
CA ILE A 171 -6.23 -24.23 -1.48
C ILE A 171 -5.92 -25.70 -1.18
N SER A 172 -5.16 -26.35 -2.06
CA SER A 172 -4.73 -27.74 -1.90
C SER A 172 -3.31 -27.92 -2.48
N LYS A 173 -2.54 -28.81 -1.86
CA LYS A 173 -1.20 -29.18 -2.35
C LYS A 173 -1.20 -30.46 -3.18
N GLN A 174 -2.25 -31.30 -3.05
CA GLN A 174 -2.37 -32.58 -3.79
C GLN A 174 -3.86 -32.81 -4.15
N PRO A 175 -4.24 -32.59 -5.43
CA PRO A 175 -3.47 -31.91 -6.47
C PRO A 175 -3.22 -30.44 -6.08
N LEU A 176 -2.19 -29.83 -6.68
CA LEU A 176 -1.94 -28.41 -6.46
C LEU A 176 -3.09 -27.58 -7.03
N PHE A 177 -3.76 -26.82 -6.17
CA PHE A 177 -4.85 -25.92 -6.54
C PHE A 177 -4.60 -24.54 -5.95
N VAL A 178 -4.46 -23.54 -6.83
CA VAL A 178 -4.16 -22.14 -6.49
C VAL A 178 -5.29 -21.25 -6.97
N ILE A 179 -5.70 -20.30 -6.14
CA ILE A 179 -6.65 -19.24 -6.51
C ILE A 179 -5.93 -17.90 -6.48
N ASP A 180 -6.07 -17.12 -7.55
CA ASP A 180 -5.63 -15.74 -7.63
C ASP A 180 -6.69 -14.88 -8.32
N GLY A 181 -6.94 -13.68 -7.77
CA GLY A 181 -7.85 -12.69 -8.33
C GLY A 181 -7.19 -11.76 -9.36
N ALA A 182 -6.00 -12.10 -9.87
CA ALA A 182 -5.34 -11.31 -10.89
C ALA A 182 -6.19 -11.20 -12.16
N HIS A 183 -6.35 -9.99 -12.67
CA HIS A 183 -7.17 -9.68 -13.85
C HIS A 183 -6.53 -8.60 -14.73
N ASN A 184 -5.31 -8.17 -14.41
CA ASN A 184 -4.50 -7.23 -15.15
C ASN A 184 -3.03 -7.69 -15.19
N PRO A 185 -2.20 -7.20 -16.12
CA PRO A 185 -0.81 -7.60 -16.28
C PRO A 185 0.16 -6.95 -15.30
N GLY A 186 -0.30 -6.08 -14.40
CA GLY A 186 0.51 -5.27 -13.48
C GLY A 186 0.70 -5.85 -12.08
#